data_f4005db3f4bbf57b82ffb9fe070e63b1
#
_entry.id   f4005db3f4bbf57b82ffb9fe070e63b1
#
_cell.length_a   1.000
_cell.length_b   1.000
_cell.length_c   1.000
_cell.angle_alpha   90.00
_cell.angle_beta   90.00
_cell.angle_gamma   90.00
#
_symmetry.space_group_name_H-M   'P 1'
#
loop_
_entity.id
_entity.type
_entity.pdbx_description
1 polymer ?
#
loop_
_entity_poly.entity_id
_entity_poly.type
_entity_poly.pdbx_seq_one_letter_code
_entity_poly.pdbx_strand_id
1 'polypeptide(L)'
;MKRKTVSLMLVMSMMAAMAAGCGSSSDSTASSSTSGNSTASTETGSTDKKEASGDGQVYYLNFKPEQDEQWQDLAKAYTDETGVPVTVITAADGTYEQTLKSEMAKSKAPTLFQVNGPVGLANWKDYCYDLSGSELYKDVKSDDFVLKDGDAVQGIAYVIETYGLIYNKAILNDYCTMDNAVISSPDEINNFATLKAVADDIQARKDEINDKFGYDLLGAFTSAGMDSSSDWRFKTHLANLPIYYEYKAKGINETDAIEGTYLDNYRQIWDLYLTDSTCEPGLLSSKTGDEASSEFAMGEAVFYQNGTWAYGDITGNEVADEDLGMMPIYIGVDGEENQGLCTGSENYWCVNNKASEEDIQATLDFLAWCVESDTGRDAIANEMGFVTPFTTFDDDAYQTNNPLIKAANESIEAGKTPVSWNFSSIPSETWKDGVGSALLQYAQGSQSDEEWNAVKTAFVDGWASEYAASHGDSAAEEATE
;
A
#
# COMPACT_ATOMS: atom_id res chain seq x y z
N MET A 1 50.48 12.66 2.98
CA MET A 1 51.05 12.94 4.35
C MET A 1 49.94 13.52 5.20
N LYS A 2 49.76 12.96 6.42
CA LYS A 2 48.80 13.26 7.50
C LYS A 2 47.44 12.59 7.32
N ARG A 3 47.21 11.31 7.76
CA ARG A 3 46.93 10.83 9.13
C ARG A 3 45.80 11.58 9.81
N LYS A 4 44.63 10.94 9.96
CA LYS A 4 43.82 10.95 11.20
C LYS A 4 43.11 9.62 11.38
N THR A 5 43.71 8.79 12.19
CA THR A 5 43.13 7.75 13.03
C THR A 5 42.45 8.41 14.23
N VAL A 6 41.32 7.88 14.70
CA VAL A 6 40.64 7.97 15.99
C VAL A 6 39.14 7.78 15.69
N SER A 7 38.37 6.83 16.20
CA SER A 7 38.38 6.11 17.48
C SER A 7 37.53 4.86 17.36
N LEU A 8 38.11 3.79 17.77
CA LEU A 8 37.44 2.56 18.19
C LEU A 8 37.46 2.59 19.72
N MET A 9 36.28 2.69 20.36
CA MET A 9 35.99 2.30 21.74
C MET A 9 34.63 2.83 22.17
N LEU A 10 33.63 1.96 22.27
CA LEU A 10 32.74 1.82 23.43
C LEU A 10 31.63 0.80 23.14
N VAL A 11 31.96 -0.47 23.23
CA VAL A 11 30.98 -1.52 23.48
C VAL A 11 31.63 -2.47 24.48
N MET A 12 31.28 -2.35 25.73
CA MET A 12 31.30 -3.38 26.76
C MET A 12 30.88 -2.77 28.09
N SER A 13 29.64 -3.06 28.47
CA SER A 13 29.27 -3.33 29.87
C SER A 13 27.74 -3.13 30.03
N MET A 14 27.04 -4.23 30.18
CA MET A 14 25.96 -4.47 31.15
C MET A 14 25.33 -5.84 30.90
N MET A 15 26.01 -6.85 31.37
CA MET A 15 25.38 -8.08 31.81
C MET A 15 25.65 -8.20 33.28
N ALA A 16 24.59 -8.50 34.03
CA ALA A 16 24.51 -9.07 35.35
C ALA A 16 23.73 -8.24 36.36
N ALA A 17 22.48 -8.67 36.61
CA ALA A 17 21.93 -8.88 37.95
C ALA A 17 20.50 -9.45 37.83
N MET A 18 20.40 -10.78 37.78
CA MET A 18 19.25 -11.51 38.32
C MET A 18 19.62 -11.92 39.74
N ALA A 19 18.76 -11.65 40.71
CA ALA A 19 18.32 -12.60 41.71
C ALA A 19 17.56 -11.96 42.89
N ALA A 20 16.37 -12.46 43.08
CA ALA A 20 15.74 -12.80 44.37
C ALA A 20 15.31 -11.70 45.34
N GLY A 21 14.04 -11.79 45.74
CA GLY A 21 13.53 -11.24 46.99
C GLY A 21 12.00 -11.15 47.04
N CYS A 22 11.33 -12.24 47.47
CA CYS A 22 9.98 -12.24 48.03
C CYS A 22 9.91 -11.45 49.33
N GLY A 23 8.76 -10.80 49.62
CA GLY A 23 8.43 -10.44 50.97
C GLY A 23 7.36 -9.35 51.10
N SER A 24 6.12 -9.77 51.31
CA SER A 24 5.02 -9.35 52.17
C SER A 24 4.91 -7.93 52.76
N SER A 25 3.69 -7.43 52.57
CA SER A 25 2.72 -6.91 53.54
C SER A 25 2.83 -5.49 54.12
N SER A 26 1.72 -4.84 53.95
CA SER A 26 0.91 -4.09 54.90
C SER A 26 1.16 -2.60 55.16
N ASP A 27 0.07 -1.94 54.86
CA ASP A 27 -0.68 -0.98 55.69
C ASP A 27 -0.30 0.51 55.79
N SER A 28 -1.29 1.25 55.40
CA SER A 28 -2.03 2.31 56.05
C SER A 28 -1.58 3.78 56.05
N THR A 29 -2.60 4.55 55.78
CA THR A 29 -3.03 5.88 56.29
C THR A 29 -2.46 7.14 55.68
N ALA A 30 -3.30 7.82 54.95
CA ALA A 30 -4.18 8.97 55.21
C ALA A 30 -3.49 10.27 55.67
N SER A 31 -3.78 11.34 54.95
CA SER A 31 -4.31 12.66 55.36
C SER A 31 -3.82 13.75 54.42
N SER A 32 -4.68 14.37 53.69
CA SER A 32 -5.56 15.51 53.88
C SER A 32 -4.91 16.88 53.83
N SER A 33 -5.56 17.72 53.06
CA SER A 33 -5.88 19.15 53.17
C SER A 33 -4.93 20.12 52.48
N THR A 34 -5.25 21.21 51.85
CA THR A 34 -6.47 21.99 51.70
C THR A 34 -6.20 23.13 50.72
N SER A 35 -7.19 23.49 49.93
CA SER A 35 -7.65 24.87 49.59
C SER A 35 -6.68 25.95 49.14
N GLY A 36 -6.99 26.55 48.01
CA GLY A 36 -6.62 27.89 47.62
C GLY A 36 -7.38 28.34 46.36
N ASN A 37 -8.57 28.89 46.62
CA ASN A 37 -9.46 29.52 45.64
C ASN A 37 -8.89 30.85 45.16
N SER A 38 -8.92 31.17 43.89
CA SER A 38 -9.00 32.55 43.42
C SER A 38 -9.63 32.64 42.04
N THR A 39 -10.82 33.17 42.03
CA THR A 39 -11.66 33.66 40.94
C THR A 39 -11.04 34.82 40.19
N ALA A 40 -11.17 34.83 38.87
CA ALA A 40 -11.48 36.04 38.10
C ALA A 40 -12.03 35.70 36.72
N SER A 41 -13.10 36.33 36.40
CA SER A 41 -14.12 36.19 35.37
C SER A 41 -13.73 36.71 34.00
N THR A 42 -14.40 36.14 32.99
CA THR A 42 -15.14 36.70 31.85
C THR A 42 -14.30 37.14 30.62
N GLU A 43 -14.51 36.50 29.48
CA GLU A 43 -15.42 37.02 28.48
C GLU A 43 -15.75 35.99 27.39
N THR A 44 -17.00 35.99 27.02
CA THR A 44 -17.75 35.16 26.08
C THR A 44 -17.30 35.38 24.62
N GLY A 45 -16.93 34.29 23.96
CA GLY A 45 -17.02 34.13 22.53
C GLY A 45 -17.79 32.86 22.26
N SER A 46 -19.06 33.00 21.95
CA SER A 46 -19.96 31.88 21.55
C SER A 46 -19.58 31.44 20.15
N THR A 47 -18.87 30.33 20.05
CA THR A 47 -18.91 29.44 18.91
C THR A 47 -19.79 28.27 19.31
N ASP A 48 -20.84 28.03 18.56
CA ASP A 48 -21.72 26.88 18.73
C ASP A 48 -20.89 25.59 18.66
N LYS A 49 -20.43 25.10 19.82
CA LYS A 49 -19.94 23.74 19.94
C LYS A 49 -21.15 22.84 19.80
N LYS A 50 -21.23 22.06 18.73
CA LYS A 50 -22.09 20.89 18.64
C LYS A 50 -21.69 20.01 19.82
N GLU A 51 -22.58 19.86 20.82
CA GLU A 51 -22.33 18.98 21.96
C GLU A 51 -22.11 17.56 21.42
N ALA A 52 -20.97 16.95 21.73
CA ALA A 52 -20.71 15.56 21.44
C ALA A 52 -21.80 14.72 22.11
N SER A 53 -22.58 14.03 21.30
CA SER A 53 -23.63 13.14 21.78
C SER A 53 -23.02 11.77 22.01
N GLY A 54 -22.75 11.41 23.26
CA GLY A 54 -22.59 10.02 23.64
C GLY A 54 -21.20 9.64 24.19
N ASP A 55 -21.20 8.60 25.04
CA ASP A 55 -20.02 8.01 25.69
C ASP A 55 -19.22 7.06 24.75
N GLY A 56 -19.36 7.17 23.41
CA GLY A 56 -18.72 6.31 22.43
C GLY A 56 -17.23 6.62 22.22
N GLN A 57 -16.50 5.67 21.65
CA GLN A 57 -15.09 5.79 21.29
C GLN A 57 -14.83 5.16 19.92
N VAL A 58 -13.74 5.57 19.28
CA VAL A 58 -13.28 4.98 18.02
C VAL A 58 -11.99 4.21 18.28
N TYR A 59 -11.92 2.98 17.78
CA TYR A 59 -10.68 2.23 17.67
C TYR A 59 -10.46 1.88 16.20
N TYR A 60 -9.51 2.56 15.56
CA TYR A 60 -9.11 2.33 14.17
C TYR A 60 -7.89 1.42 14.10
N LEU A 61 -8.04 0.27 13.45
CA LEU A 61 -6.91 -0.57 13.03
C LEU A 61 -6.49 -0.14 11.63
N ASN A 62 -5.41 0.63 11.55
CA ASN A 62 -4.88 1.18 10.31
C ASN A 62 -4.04 0.15 9.55
N PHE A 63 -4.25 0.07 8.24
CA PHE A 63 -3.55 -0.81 7.30
C PHE A 63 -2.22 -0.21 6.80
N LYS A 64 -2.11 1.13 6.72
CA LYS A 64 -1.03 1.85 6.06
C LYS A 64 0.03 2.32 7.05
N PRO A 65 1.16 1.59 7.21
CA PRO A 65 2.22 1.98 8.14
C PRO A 65 2.90 3.29 7.73
N GLU A 66 2.99 3.59 6.43
CA GLU A 66 3.57 4.83 5.90
C GLU A 66 2.79 6.10 6.30
N GLN A 67 1.55 5.95 6.81
CA GLN A 67 0.67 7.04 7.23
C GLN A 67 0.38 7.01 8.73
N ASP A 68 1.17 6.28 9.54
CA ASP A 68 0.89 6.14 10.98
C ASP A 68 0.87 7.49 11.70
N GLU A 69 1.87 8.34 11.50
CA GLU A 69 1.98 9.64 12.18
C GLU A 69 0.79 10.54 11.85
N GLN A 70 0.41 10.64 10.59
CA GLN A 70 -0.72 11.46 10.12
C GLN A 70 -2.05 10.97 10.70
N TRP A 71 -2.27 9.65 10.78
CA TRP A 71 -3.47 9.10 11.42
C TRP A 71 -3.50 9.35 12.93
N GLN A 72 -2.35 9.30 13.62
CA GLN A 72 -2.27 9.65 15.04
C GLN A 72 -2.61 11.13 15.28
N ASP A 73 -2.10 12.03 14.44
CA ASP A 73 -2.35 13.46 14.52
C ASP A 73 -3.82 13.78 14.22
N LEU A 74 -4.40 13.15 13.20
CA LEU A 74 -5.82 13.31 12.83
C LEU A 74 -6.75 12.81 13.94
N ALA A 75 -6.45 11.65 14.53
CA ALA A 75 -7.18 11.11 15.69
C ALA A 75 -7.15 12.07 16.88
N LYS A 76 -5.98 12.66 17.12
CA LYS A 76 -5.81 13.67 18.18
C LYS A 76 -6.61 14.94 17.90
N ALA A 77 -6.59 15.45 16.66
CA ALA A 77 -7.34 16.64 16.27
C ALA A 77 -8.84 16.44 16.46
N TYR A 78 -9.39 15.31 16.04
CA TYR A 78 -10.80 14.96 16.26
C TYR A 78 -11.14 14.86 17.74
N THR A 79 -10.31 14.19 18.52
CA THR A 79 -10.52 14.07 19.99
C THR A 79 -10.48 15.44 20.68
N ASP A 80 -9.56 16.30 20.31
CA ASP A 80 -9.44 17.67 20.88
C ASP A 80 -10.66 18.53 20.51
N GLU A 81 -11.24 18.37 19.32
CA GLU A 81 -12.38 19.13 18.84
C GLU A 81 -13.70 18.64 19.43
N THR A 82 -13.91 17.30 19.45
CA THR A 82 -15.22 16.71 19.77
C THR A 82 -15.31 16.15 21.19
N GLY A 83 -14.18 15.83 21.80
CA GLY A 83 -14.10 15.11 23.08
C GLY A 83 -14.29 13.60 22.96
N VAL A 84 -14.55 13.05 21.77
CA VAL A 84 -14.66 11.61 21.51
C VAL A 84 -13.27 11.00 21.38
N PRO A 85 -12.92 9.99 22.21
CA PRO A 85 -11.61 9.36 22.12
C PRO A 85 -11.44 8.57 20.82
N VAL A 86 -10.33 8.80 20.12
CA VAL A 86 -9.92 7.99 18.96
C VAL A 86 -8.57 7.35 19.25
N THR A 87 -8.49 6.04 19.10
CA THR A 87 -7.25 5.26 19.21
C THR A 87 -6.93 4.69 17.85
N VAL A 88 -5.74 4.95 17.34
CA VAL A 88 -5.23 4.33 16.10
C VAL A 88 -4.15 3.32 16.48
N ILE A 89 -4.26 2.12 15.97
CA ILE A 89 -3.21 1.09 16.00
C ILE A 89 -2.89 0.75 14.56
N THR A 90 -1.64 0.87 14.19
CA THR A 90 -1.16 0.57 12.84
C THR A 90 -0.52 -0.81 12.81
N ALA A 91 -0.96 -1.67 11.88
CA ALA A 91 -0.34 -2.96 11.65
C ALA A 91 1.02 -2.78 10.95
N ALA A 92 1.97 -3.66 11.29
CA ALA A 92 3.24 -3.69 10.56
C ALA A 92 3.00 -4.17 9.11
N ASP A 93 3.86 -3.73 8.21
CA ASP A 93 3.78 -4.08 6.78
C ASP A 93 3.66 -5.60 6.57
N GLY A 94 2.78 -6.01 5.66
CA GLY A 94 2.49 -7.41 5.36
C GLY A 94 1.81 -8.23 6.47
N THR A 95 1.46 -7.63 7.62
CA THR A 95 0.88 -8.39 8.76
C THR A 95 -0.57 -8.05 9.08
N TYR A 96 -1.22 -7.21 8.29
CA TYR A 96 -2.53 -6.65 8.63
C TYR A 96 -3.60 -7.71 8.92
N GLU A 97 -3.77 -8.72 8.05
CA GLU A 97 -4.78 -9.77 8.22
C GLU A 97 -4.59 -10.58 9.50
N GLN A 98 -3.35 -10.87 9.87
CA GLN A 98 -3.06 -11.57 11.13
C GLN A 98 -3.34 -10.68 12.34
N THR A 99 -2.99 -9.40 12.23
CA THR A 99 -3.26 -8.40 13.25
C THR A 99 -4.77 -8.21 13.42
N LEU A 100 -5.53 -8.05 12.33
CA LEU A 100 -6.98 -7.91 12.35
C LEU A 100 -7.65 -9.11 13.03
N LYS A 101 -7.28 -10.35 12.68
CA LYS A 101 -7.79 -11.57 13.35
C LYS A 101 -7.52 -11.55 14.86
N SER A 102 -6.32 -11.13 15.24
CA SER A 102 -5.93 -11.04 16.66
C SER A 102 -6.71 -9.95 17.39
N GLU A 103 -6.86 -8.76 16.80
CA GLU A 103 -7.56 -7.63 17.40
C GLU A 103 -9.06 -7.88 17.49
N MET A 104 -9.70 -8.46 16.47
CA MET A 104 -11.11 -8.81 16.47
C MET A 104 -11.51 -9.87 17.52
N ALA A 105 -10.54 -10.69 17.95
CA ALA A 105 -10.77 -11.68 19.03
C ALA A 105 -10.73 -11.08 20.43
N LYS A 106 -10.36 -9.79 20.60
CA LYS A 106 -10.27 -9.12 21.90
C LYS A 106 -11.64 -8.64 22.38
N SER A 107 -11.78 -8.43 23.68
CA SER A 107 -12.99 -7.84 24.28
C SER A 107 -13.20 -6.36 23.87
N LYS A 108 -12.15 -5.67 23.46
CA LYS A 108 -12.17 -4.37 22.84
C LYS A 108 -11.59 -4.54 21.43
N ALA A 109 -12.44 -4.89 20.48
CA ALA A 109 -12.10 -5.04 19.09
C ALA A 109 -12.11 -3.67 18.37
N PRO A 110 -11.42 -3.54 17.22
CA PRO A 110 -11.54 -2.35 16.38
C PRO A 110 -13.00 -2.05 16.02
N THR A 111 -13.38 -0.79 16.09
CA THR A 111 -14.68 -0.28 15.65
C THR A 111 -14.62 0.11 14.17
N LEU A 112 -13.42 0.52 13.71
CA LEU A 112 -13.07 0.83 12.34
C LEU A 112 -11.92 -0.07 11.91
N PHE A 113 -12.07 -0.74 10.79
CA PHE A 113 -11.05 -1.60 10.20
C PHE A 113 -11.10 -1.52 8.67
N GLN A 114 -10.16 -2.17 8.00
CA GLN A 114 -10.07 -2.17 6.55
C GLN A 114 -10.14 -3.59 6.01
N VAL A 115 -10.64 -3.71 4.77
CA VAL A 115 -10.57 -4.95 4.00
C VAL A 115 -9.97 -4.67 2.63
N ASN A 116 -9.23 -5.64 2.10
CA ASN A 116 -8.62 -5.57 0.78
C ASN A 116 -9.64 -6.05 -0.27
N GLY A 117 -10.50 -5.14 -0.70
CA GLY A 117 -11.48 -5.42 -1.73
C GLY A 117 -12.45 -6.54 -1.40
N PRO A 118 -13.11 -7.12 -2.41
CA PRO A 118 -14.08 -8.20 -2.21
C PRO A 118 -13.53 -9.47 -1.57
N VAL A 119 -12.25 -9.81 -1.82
CA VAL A 119 -11.60 -10.97 -1.18
C VAL A 119 -11.50 -10.78 0.33
N GLY A 120 -11.06 -9.60 0.77
CA GLY A 120 -11.06 -9.25 2.18
C GLY A 120 -12.46 -9.19 2.77
N LEU A 121 -13.44 -8.63 2.04
CA LEU A 121 -14.84 -8.60 2.48
C LEU A 121 -15.40 -10.02 2.70
N ALA A 122 -15.13 -10.96 1.82
CA ALA A 122 -15.61 -12.34 1.95
C ALA A 122 -15.23 -12.96 3.31
N ASN A 123 -14.07 -12.59 3.86
CA ASN A 123 -13.61 -13.05 5.17
C ASN A 123 -14.25 -12.30 6.36
N TRP A 124 -14.68 -11.06 6.16
CA TRP A 124 -15.07 -10.16 7.24
C TRP A 124 -16.50 -9.62 7.17
N LYS A 125 -17.30 -9.99 6.15
CA LYS A 125 -18.66 -9.45 5.92
C LYS A 125 -19.59 -9.56 7.14
N ASP A 126 -19.48 -10.63 7.94
CA ASP A 126 -20.29 -10.84 9.14
C ASP A 126 -20.00 -9.82 10.26
N TYR A 127 -18.90 -9.08 10.14
CA TYR A 127 -18.49 -8.00 11.05
C TYR A 127 -18.76 -6.62 10.47
N CYS A 128 -19.20 -6.49 9.23
CA CYS A 128 -19.39 -5.19 8.58
C CYS A 128 -20.79 -4.63 8.88
N TYR A 129 -20.82 -3.36 9.29
CA TYR A 129 -22.04 -2.58 9.45
C TYR A 129 -22.53 -2.08 8.08
N ASP A 130 -23.87 -1.99 7.89
CA ASP A 130 -24.42 -1.44 6.66
C ASP A 130 -24.30 0.09 6.63
N LEU A 131 -23.42 0.58 5.77
CA LEU A 131 -23.11 2.00 5.59
C LEU A 131 -24.06 2.72 4.63
N SER A 132 -25.06 2.04 4.04
CA SER A 132 -25.96 2.62 3.01
C SER A 132 -26.71 3.87 3.49
N GLY A 133 -26.91 4.02 4.81
CA GLY A 133 -27.54 5.18 5.43
C GLY A 133 -26.60 6.25 5.96
N SER A 134 -25.27 6.06 5.84
CA SER A 134 -24.25 6.96 6.42
C SER A 134 -24.07 8.26 5.60
N GLU A 135 -23.57 9.32 6.27
CA GLU A 135 -23.13 10.54 5.57
C GLU A 135 -21.95 10.21 4.64
N LEU A 136 -21.00 9.36 5.11
CA LEU A 136 -19.86 8.94 4.31
C LEU A 136 -20.26 8.38 2.93
N TYR A 137 -21.31 7.53 2.86
CA TYR A 137 -21.77 6.95 1.60
C TYR A 137 -22.40 7.99 0.66
N LYS A 138 -23.01 9.05 1.20
CA LYS A 138 -23.61 10.12 0.38
C LYS A 138 -22.58 10.93 -0.40
N ASP A 139 -21.36 10.99 0.12
CA ASP A 139 -20.26 11.74 -0.49
C ASP A 139 -19.45 10.92 -1.50
N VAL A 140 -19.72 9.62 -1.64
CA VAL A 140 -19.03 8.76 -2.61
C VAL A 140 -19.41 9.13 -4.04
N LYS A 141 -18.42 9.28 -4.92
CA LYS A 141 -18.59 9.68 -6.33
C LYS A 141 -19.32 8.63 -7.18
N SER A 142 -19.13 7.34 -6.88
CA SER A 142 -19.68 6.23 -7.66
C SER A 142 -19.72 4.96 -6.81
N ASP A 143 -20.68 4.09 -7.10
CA ASP A 143 -20.79 2.73 -6.52
C ASP A 143 -19.60 1.82 -6.90
N ASP A 144 -18.75 2.21 -7.84
CA ASP A 144 -17.50 1.50 -8.15
C ASP A 144 -16.50 1.52 -6.97
N PHE A 145 -16.69 2.44 -6.03
CA PHE A 145 -15.85 2.61 -4.84
C PHE A 145 -16.46 2.02 -3.57
N VAL A 146 -17.46 1.15 -3.68
CA VAL A 146 -18.06 0.49 -2.52
C VAL A 146 -18.10 -1.02 -2.66
N LEU A 147 -18.02 -1.70 -1.53
CA LEU A 147 -18.24 -3.14 -1.44
C LEU A 147 -19.65 -3.41 -0.95
N LYS A 148 -20.38 -4.27 -1.65
CA LYS A 148 -21.77 -4.61 -1.34
C LYS A 148 -21.93 -6.11 -1.04
N ASP A 149 -22.86 -6.43 -0.14
CA ASP A 149 -23.46 -7.75 0.02
C ASP A 149 -24.97 -7.60 -0.11
N GLY A 150 -25.51 -8.00 -1.26
CA GLY A 150 -26.89 -7.67 -1.64
C GLY A 150 -27.08 -6.15 -1.79
N ASP A 151 -28.02 -5.58 -1.04
CA ASP A 151 -28.29 -4.13 -1.03
C ASP A 151 -27.47 -3.36 0.02
N ALA A 152 -26.80 -4.06 0.94
CA ALA A 152 -26.01 -3.47 2.02
C ALA A 152 -24.63 -2.98 1.51
N VAL A 153 -24.23 -1.77 1.89
CA VAL A 153 -22.89 -1.21 1.67
C VAL A 153 -22.03 -1.58 2.86
N GLN A 154 -21.11 -2.50 2.69
CA GLN A 154 -20.31 -3.07 3.77
C GLN A 154 -18.89 -2.51 3.86
N GLY A 155 -18.42 -1.83 2.81
CA GLY A 155 -17.14 -1.16 2.79
C GLY A 155 -17.15 0.01 1.81
N ILE A 156 -16.40 1.07 2.13
CA ILE A 156 -16.24 2.26 1.29
C ILE A 156 -14.75 2.51 1.09
N ALA A 157 -14.33 2.57 -0.18
CA ALA A 157 -12.96 2.94 -0.51
C ALA A 157 -12.65 4.36 -0.01
N TYR A 158 -11.48 4.57 0.53
CA TYR A 158 -11.07 5.90 0.99
C TYR A 158 -9.89 6.47 0.23
N VAL A 159 -9.23 5.66 -0.58
CA VAL A 159 -8.10 6.07 -1.41
C VAL A 159 -8.15 5.40 -2.78
N ILE A 160 -7.84 6.17 -3.82
CA ILE A 160 -7.57 5.69 -5.18
C ILE A 160 -6.07 5.75 -5.36
N GLU A 161 -5.47 4.63 -5.73
CA GLU A 161 -4.03 4.51 -5.85
C GLU A 161 -3.62 4.10 -7.25
N THR A 162 -2.40 4.47 -7.61
CA THR A 162 -1.83 4.17 -8.92
C THR A 162 -0.43 3.60 -8.73
N TYR A 163 -0.10 2.53 -9.44
CA TYR A 163 1.25 1.98 -9.45
C TYR A 163 1.77 1.76 -10.88
N GLY A 164 3.09 1.68 -10.95
CA GLY A 164 3.83 1.49 -12.19
C GLY A 164 5.31 1.27 -11.89
N LEU A 165 6.16 1.74 -12.79
CA LEU A 165 7.59 1.91 -12.53
C LEU A 165 7.84 3.37 -12.17
N ILE A 166 8.18 3.63 -10.92
CA ILE A 166 8.75 4.90 -10.49
C ILE A 166 10.16 4.96 -11.08
N TYR A 167 10.57 6.10 -11.62
CA TYR A 167 11.90 6.23 -12.21
C TYR A 167 12.56 7.56 -11.86
N ASN A 168 13.90 7.53 -11.75
CA ASN A 168 14.73 8.71 -11.53
C ASN A 168 14.99 9.42 -12.85
N LYS A 169 14.33 10.57 -13.07
CA LYS A 169 14.45 11.39 -14.28
C LYS A 169 15.85 11.92 -14.48
N ALA A 170 16.57 12.31 -13.41
CA ALA A 170 17.91 12.83 -13.52
C ALA A 170 18.86 11.80 -14.13
N ILE A 171 18.92 10.59 -13.53
CA ILE A 171 19.80 9.52 -14.03
C ILE A 171 19.40 9.11 -15.45
N LEU A 172 18.10 8.97 -15.74
CA LEU A 172 17.64 8.52 -17.05
C LEU A 172 17.88 9.58 -18.14
N ASN A 173 17.72 10.87 -17.84
CA ASN A 173 18.06 11.96 -18.75
C ASN A 173 19.57 12.03 -19.01
N ASP A 174 20.40 11.90 -17.99
CA ASP A 174 21.86 11.87 -18.13
C ASP A 174 22.31 10.68 -18.97
N TYR A 175 21.73 9.50 -18.74
CA TYR A 175 21.94 8.31 -19.58
C TYR A 175 21.64 8.59 -21.06
N CYS A 176 20.53 9.28 -21.38
CA CYS A 176 20.17 9.65 -22.75
C CYS A 176 21.20 10.55 -23.44
N THR A 177 22.10 11.19 -22.68
CA THR A 177 23.21 12.01 -23.25
C THR A 177 24.48 11.20 -23.52
N MET A 178 24.50 9.93 -23.21
CA MET A 178 25.69 9.09 -23.42
C MET A 178 25.85 8.69 -24.88
N ASP A 179 27.09 8.52 -25.32
CA ASP A 179 27.38 7.96 -26.62
C ASP A 179 26.79 6.55 -26.74
N ASN A 180 26.03 6.31 -27.81
CA ASN A 180 25.34 5.05 -28.10
C ASN A 180 24.30 4.63 -27.03
N ALA A 181 23.71 5.55 -26.28
CA ALA A 181 22.54 5.25 -25.48
C ALA A 181 21.42 4.68 -26.36
N VAL A 182 20.64 3.74 -25.81
CA VAL A 182 19.55 3.06 -26.54
C VAL A 182 18.45 4.04 -26.97
N ILE A 183 18.22 5.07 -26.14
CA ILE A 183 17.20 6.11 -26.33
C ILE A 183 17.83 7.50 -26.21
N SER A 184 17.17 8.50 -26.76
CA SER A 184 17.54 9.91 -26.68
C SER A 184 16.62 10.72 -25.72
N SER A 185 15.50 10.13 -25.30
CA SER A 185 14.54 10.69 -24.33
C SER A 185 13.86 9.57 -23.56
N PRO A 186 13.57 9.74 -22.26
CA PRO A 186 12.77 8.80 -21.47
C PRO A 186 11.41 8.45 -22.10
N ASP A 187 10.79 9.36 -22.83
CA ASP A 187 9.49 9.15 -23.51
C ASP A 187 9.51 8.07 -24.61
N GLU A 188 10.68 7.64 -25.04
CA GLU A 188 10.83 6.54 -25.99
C GLU A 188 10.58 5.17 -25.33
N ILE A 189 10.60 5.08 -23.99
CA ILE A 189 10.25 3.87 -23.26
C ILE A 189 8.72 3.75 -23.22
N ASN A 190 8.16 3.10 -24.22
CA ASN A 190 6.71 2.94 -24.39
C ASN A 190 6.27 1.49 -24.65
N ASN A 191 7.17 0.53 -24.49
CA ASN A 191 6.94 -0.90 -24.62
C ASN A 191 8.05 -1.69 -23.92
N PHE A 192 7.80 -2.99 -23.67
CA PHE A 192 8.74 -3.88 -22.99
C PHE A 192 10.10 -4.00 -23.67
N ALA A 193 10.10 -4.08 -25.00
CA ALA A 193 11.37 -4.25 -25.76
C ALA A 193 12.31 -3.06 -25.55
N THR A 194 11.77 -1.84 -25.57
CA THR A 194 12.55 -0.63 -25.29
C THR A 194 12.95 -0.54 -23.81
N LEU A 195 12.03 -0.82 -22.88
CA LEU A 195 12.32 -0.85 -21.44
C LEU A 195 13.47 -1.82 -21.15
N LYS A 196 13.37 -3.05 -21.68
CA LYS A 196 14.42 -4.07 -21.50
C LYS A 196 15.76 -3.63 -22.07
N ALA A 197 15.77 -3.12 -23.31
CA ALA A 197 17.01 -2.68 -23.92
C ALA A 197 17.70 -1.55 -23.15
N VAL A 198 16.92 -0.62 -22.59
CA VAL A 198 17.43 0.47 -21.74
C VAL A 198 17.96 -0.06 -20.42
N ALA A 199 17.21 -0.94 -19.75
CA ALA A 199 17.62 -1.50 -18.47
C ALA A 199 18.89 -2.35 -18.61
N ASP A 200 18.95 -3.26 -19.62
CA ASP A 200 20.15 -4.07 -19.93
C ASP A 200 21.39 -3.16 -20.18
N ASP A 201 21.24 -2.06 -20.92
CA ASP A 201 22.35 -1.15 -21.23
C ASP A 201 22.80 -0.37 -19.98
N ILE A 202 21.86 0.12 -19.18
CA ILE A 202 22.14 0.79 -17.90
C ILE A 202 22.86 -0.19 -16.95
N GLN A 203 22.35 -1.41 -16.78
CA GLN A 203 22.95 -2.43 -15.94
C GLN A 203 24.38 -2.76 -16.34
N ALA A 204 24.61 -2.89 -17.66
CA ALA A 204 25.94 -3.18 -18.22
C ALA A 204 26.91 -1.99 -18.07
N ARG A 205 26.41 -0.76 -18.08
CA ARG A 205 27.21 0.48 -18.11
C ARG A 205 27.14 1.30 -16.82
N LYS A 206 26.59 0.75 -15.73
CA LYS A 206 26.42 1.49 -14.48
C LYS A 206 27.70 2.13 -13.95
N ASP A 207 28.85 1.43 -14.06
CA ASP A 207 30.14 1.98 -13.65
C ASP A 207 30.55 3.19 -14.50
N GLU A 208 30.29 3.16 -15.84
CA GLU A 208 30.52 4.28 -16.73
C GLU A 208 29.60 5.46 -16.41
N ILE A 209 28.33 5.19 -16.07
CA ILE A 209 27.34 6.20 -15.65
C ILE A 209 27.81 6.86 -14.35
N ASN A 210 28.20 6.07 -13.36
CA ASN A 210 28.72 6.54 -12.09
C ASN A 210 29.97 7.41 -12.26
N ASP A 211 30.94 6.94 -13.04
CA ASP A 211 32.19 7.68 -13.32
C ASP A 211 31.94 8.99 -14.05
N LYS A 212 30.97 9.04 -14.97
CA LYS A 212 30.70 10.21 -15.81
C LYS A 212 29.90 11.28 -15.08
N PHE A 213 28.87 10.86 -14.31
CA PHE A 213 27.89 11.78 -13.74
C PHE A 213 27.98 11.89 -12.21
N GLY A 214 28.70 11.00 -11.54
CA GLY A 214 28.93 11.04 -10.09
C GLY A 214 27.82 10.39 -9.27
N TYR A 215 27.09 9.45 -9.86
CA TYR A 215 26.11 8.61 -9.16
C TYR A 215 26.78 7.44 -8.45
N ASP A 216 26.00 6.77 -7.58
CA ASP A 216 26.37 5.54 -6.89
C ASP A 216 25.45 4.37 -7.31
N LEU A 217 25.10 4.31 -8.61
CA LEU A 217 24.16 3.35 -9.19
C LEU A 217 24.65 1.92 -9.02
N LEU A 218 23.83 1.05 -8.43
CA LEU A 218 24.11 -0.38 -8.18
C LEU A 218 23.40 -1.29 -9.18
N GLY A 219 22.23 -0.86 -9.72
CA GLY A 219 21.47 -1.60 -10.70
C GLY A 219 20.49 -0.73 -11.46
N ALA A 220 19.91 -1.27 -12.55
CA ALA A 220 18.83 -0.57 -13.26
C ALA A 220 17.55 -0.57 -12.43
N PHE A 221 17.20 -1.71 -11.80
CA PHE A 221 16.06 -1.83 -10.89
C PHE A 221 16.51 -1.98 -9.44
N THR A 222 15.68 -1.52 -8.51
CA THR A 222 15.82 -1.85 -7.07
C THR A 222 15.77 -3.36 -6.88
N SER A 223 16.21 -3.84 -5.71
CA SER A 223 15.98 -5.22 -5.30
C SER A 223 14.48 -5.53 -5.34
N ALA A 224 14.14 -6.75 -5.75
CA ALA A 224 12.73 -7.11 -5.89
C ALA A 224 12.01 -7.32 -4.55
N GLY A 225 12.69 -7.38 -3.41
CA GLY A 225 12.09 -7.49 -2.08
C GLY A 225 11.05 -8.62 -1.99
N MET A 226 11.51 -9.87 -1.77
CA MET A 226 10.64 -11.06 -1.76
C MET A 226 10.49 -11.66 -0.36
N ASP A 227 10.71 -10.89 0.68
CA ASP A 227 10.28 -11.27 2.01
C ASP A 227 8.75 -11.14 2.15
N SER A 228 8.18 -11.68 3.21
CA SER A 228 6.73 -11.71 3.40
C SER A 228 6.07 -10.34 3.56
N SER A 229 6.85 -9.28 3.83
CA SER A 229 6.33 -7.91 3.92
C SER A 229 6.23 -7.22 2.56
N SER A 230 6.91 -7.72 1.54
CA SER A 230 7.14 -7.00 0.27
C SER A 230 6.70 -7.74 -0.98
N ASP A 231 6.52 -9.06 -0.93
CA ASP A 231 6.25 -9.92 -2.09
C ASP A 231 4.91 -9.63 -2.78
N TRP A 232 4.00 -8.91 -2.10
CA TRP A 232 2.72 -8.46 -2.65
C TRP A 232 2.89 -7.65 -3.95
N ARG A 233 4.01 -6.92 -4.12
CA ARG A 233 4.32 -6.19 -5.36
C ARG A 233 4.34 -7.10 -6.58
N PHE A 234 4.73 -8.35 -6.42
CA PHE A 234 4.91 -9.29 -7.52
C PHE A 234 3.78 -10.32 -7.60
N LYS A 235 3.37 -10.92 -6.49
CA LYS A 235 2.29 -11.91 -6.45
C LYS A 235 0.88 -11.32 -6.64
N THR A 236 0.72 -9.99 -6.44
CA THR A 236 -0.56 -9.28 -6.62
C THR A 236 -0.44 -8.22 -7.70
N HIS A 237 0.38 -7.18 -7.50
CA HIS A 237 0.43 -6.03 -8.41
C HIS A 237 1.01 -6.38 -9.79
N LEU A 238 2.14 -7.06 -9.85
CA LEU A 238 2.70 -7.50 -11.13
C LEU A 238 1.83 -8.60 -11.77
N ALA A 239 1.31 -9.53 -10.96
CA ALA A 239 0.40 -10.60 -11.41
C ALA A 239 -0.93 -10.05 -11.98
N ASN A 240 -1.34 -8.84 -11.61
CA ASN A 240 -2.51 -8.18 -12.19
C ASN A 240 -2.39 -7.98 -13.70
N LEU A 241 -1.19 -7.78 -14.23
CA LEU A 241 -1.02 -7.50 -15.67
C LEU A 241 -1.40 -8.69 -16.55
N PRO A 242 -0.88 -9.92 -16.36
CA PRO A 242 -1.32 -11.07 -17.13
C PRO A 242 -2.82 -11.37 -16.94
N ILE A 243 -3.40 -11.13 -15.74
CA ILE A 243 -4.84 -11.26 -15.48
C ILE A 243 -5.62 -10.23 -16.31
N TYR A 244 -5.25 -8.94 -16.23
CA TYR A 244 -5.89 -7.86 -16.97
C TYR A 244 -5.91 -8.11 -18.48
N TYR A 245 -4.78 -8.52 -19.06
CA TYR A 245 -4.71 -8.76 -20.51
C TYR A 245 -5.52 -9.98 -20.93
N GLU A 246 -5.57 -11.04 -20.10
CA GLU A 246 -6.43 -12.18 -20.37
C GLU A 246 -7.91 -11.79 -20.32
N TYR A 247 -8.33 -11.05 -19.30
CA TYR A 247 -9.70 -10.55 -19.16
C TYR A 247 -10.10 -9.64 -20.31
N LYS A 248 -9.23 -8.70 -20.66
CA LYS A 248 -9.44 -7.78 -21.80
C LYS A 248 -9.59 -8.55 -23.12
N ALA A 249 -8.74 -9.56 -23.36
CA ALA A 249 -8.80 -10.36 -24.59
C ALA A 249 -10.09 -11.19 -24.66
N LYS A 250 -10.59 -11.67 -23.53
CA LYS A 250 -11.83 -12.47 -23.43
C LYS A 250 -13.10 -11.62 -23.27
N GLY A 251 -12.97 -10.33 -22.93
CA GLY A 251 -14.12 -9.43 -22.64
C GLY A 251 -14.86 -9.84 -21.37
N ILE A 252 -14.14 -10.27 -20.32
CA ILE A 252 -14.66 -10.69 -19.02
C ILE A 252 -14.06 -9.84 -17.90
N ASN A 253 -14.64 -9.88 -16.70
CA ASN A 253 -14.14 -9.21 -15.50
C ASN A 253 -13.79 -10.18 -14.36
N GLU A 254 -14.20 -11.44 -14.49
CA GLU A 254 -13.96 -12.50 -13.51
C GLU A 254 -13.93 -13.86 -14.21
N THR A 255 -13.35 -14.87 -13.57
CA THR A 255 -13.34 -16.25 -14.05
C THR A 255 -13.14 -17.23 -12.90
N ASP A 256 -13.78 -18.39 -12.99
CA ASP A 256 -13.56 -19.54 -12.11
C ASP A 256 -12.24 -20.28 -12.41
N ALA A 257 -11.71 -20.11 -13.63
CA ALA A 257 -10.46 -20.70 -14.07
C ALA A 257 -9.75 -19.77 -15.06
N ILE A 258 -8.58 -19.27 -14.67
CA ILE A 258 -7.71 -18.48 -15.54
C ILE A 258 -6.89 -19.43 -16.45
N GLU A 259 -6.65 -19.05 -17.70
CA GLU A 259 -5.89 -19.89 -18.65
C GLU A 259 -4.38 -19.62 -18.60
N GLY A 260 -3.97 -18.47 -18.05
CA GLY A 260 -2.56 -18.10 -17.97
C GLY A 260 -1.95 -17.72 -19.32
N THR A 261 -2.77 -17.17 -20.24
CA THR A 261 -2.36 -16.82 -21.62
C THR A 261 -1.11 -15.91 -21.66
N TYR A 262 -0.97 -15.02 -20.69
CA TYR A 262 0.12 -14.03 -20.65
C TYR A 262 1.20 -14.33 -19.58
N LEU A 263 1.33 -15.58 -19.13
CA LEU A 263 2.35 -15.94 -18.13
C LEU A 263 3.78 -15.92 -18.68
N ASP A 264 3.99 -16.08 -19.99
CA ASP A 264 5.30 -15.90 -20.59
C ASP A 264 5.70 -14.40 -20.63
N ASN A 265 4.72 -13.50 -20.74
CA ASN A 265 4.91 -12.06 -20.62
C ASN A 265 5.23 -11.67 -19.16
N TYR A 266 4.56 -12.30 -18.20
CA TYR A 266 4.86 -12.15 -16.78
C TYR A 266 6.29 -12.60 -16.45
N ARG A 267 6.74 -13.72 -17.02
CA ARG A 267 8.13 -14.18 -16.90
C ARG A 267 9.13 -13.16 -17.41
N GLN A 268 8.88 -12.57 -18.58
CA GLN A 268 9.83 -11.63 -19.20
C GLN A 268 10.14 -10.43 -18.31
N ILE A 269 9.12 -9.82 -17.70
CA ILE A 269 9.33 -8.69 -16.81
C ILE A 269 9.91 -9.14 -15.47
N TRP A 270 9.53 -10.32 -14.96
CA TRP A 270 10.11 -10.88 -13.75
C TRP A 270 11.61 -11.18 -13.94
N ASP A 271 11.99 -11.83 -15.06
CA ASP A 271 13.39 -12.09 -15.41
C ASP A 271 14.19 -10.78 -15.48
N LEU A 272 13.62 -9.73 -16.07
CA LEU A 272 14.28 -8.42 -16.15
C LEU A 272 14.55 -7.83 -14.76
N TYR A 273 13.60 -7.92 -13.83
CA TYR A 273 13.80 -7.48 -12.45
C TYR A 273 14.85 -8.30 -11.72
N LEU A 274 15.03 -9.58 -12.08
CA LEU A 274 16.06 -10.43 -11.47
C LEU A 274 17.45 -10.18 -12.02
N THR A 275 17.57 -9.93 -13.33
CA THR A 275 18.88 -9.79 -14.01
C THR A 275 19.49 -8.41 -13.85
N ASP A 276 18.65 -7.37 -13.79
CA ASP A 276 19.08 -5.97 -13.80
C ASP A 276 18.88 -5.27 -12.47
N SER A 277 18.90 -6.05 -11.40
CA SER A 277 18.69 -5.63 -10.02
C SER A 277 19.95 -5.05 -9.37
N THR A 278 19.76 -4.31 -8.29
CA THR A 278 20.78 -3.90 -7.33
C THR A 278 21.40 -5.08 -6.57
N CYS A 279 20.71 -6.22 -6.50
CA CYS A 279 21.20 -7.41 -5.78
C CYS A 279 21.04 -8.71 -6.59
N GLU A 280 21.80 -9.74 -6.18
CA GLU A 280 21.69 -11.08 -6.76
C GLU A 280 20.35 -11.74 -6.41
N PRO A 281 19.71 -12.48 -7.35
CA PRO A 281 18.41 -13.11 -7.12
C PRO A 281 18.33 -14.03 -5.91
N GLY A 282 19.42 -14.71 -5.56
CA GLY A 282 19.49 -15.57 -4.38
C GLY A 282 19.33 -14.86 -3.03
N LEU A 283 19.44 -13.53 -3.00
CA LEU A 283 19.30 -12.71 -1.78
C LEU A 283 17.89 -12.16 -1.59
N LEU A 284 16.99 -12.31 -2.55
CA LEU A 284 15.68 -11.68 -2.54
C LEU A 284 14.79 -12.06 -1.35
N SER A 285 14.94 -13.27 -0.82
CA SER A 285 14.18 -13.70 0.37
C SER A 285 14.49 -12.93 1.65
N SER A 286 15.62 -12.21 1.67
CA SER A 286 16.04 -11.37 2.79
C SER A 286 15.90 -9.87 2.49
N LYS A 287 15.46 -9.49 1.28
CA LYS A 287 15.25 -8.11 0.89
C LYS A 287 13.83 -7.68 1.22
N THR A 288 13.74 -6.57 1.95
CA THR A 288 12.46 -5.96 2.38
C THR A 288 12.00 -4.86 1.43
N GLY A 289 10.76 -4.42 1.57
CA GLY A 289 10.23 -3.23 0.89
C GLY A 289 11.00 -1.97 1.25
N ASP A 290 11.35 -1.79 2.53
CA ASP A 290 12.10 -0.64 3.02
C ASP A 290 13.51 -0.57 2.40
N GLU A 291 14.18 -1.71 2.22
CA GLU A 291 15.47 -1.75 1.53
C GLU A 291 15.33 -1.33 0.06
N ALA A 292 14.30 -1.83 -0.65
CA ALA A 292 14.05 -1.45 -2.05
C ALA A 292 13.68 0.04 -2.20
N SER A 293 12.85 0.59 -1.28
CA SER A 293 12.57 2.02 -1.18
C SER A 293 13.83 2.84 -0.97
N SER A 294 14.67 2.42 -0.01
CA SER A 294 15.92 3.10 0.32
C SER A 294 16.91 3.10 -0.86
N GLU A 295 17.07 1.98 -1.57
CA GLU A 295 17.92 1.89 -2.77
C GLU A 295 17.50 2.93 -3.82
N PHE A 296 16.20 3.09 -4.07
CA PHE A 296 15.71 4.10 -4.99
C PHE A 296 15.90 5.51 -4.45
N ALA A 297 15.51 5.76 -3.21
CA ALA A 297 15.58 7.08 -2.57
C ALA A 297 17.03 7.63 -2.50
N MET A 298 18.03 6.73 -2.40
CA MET A 298 19.45 7.07 -2.41
C MET A 298 20.04 7.18 -3.82
N GLY A 299 19.26 6.95 -4.90
CA GLY A 299 19.73 7.01 -6.28
C GLY A 299 20.58 5.80 -6.70
N GLU A 300 20.50 4.69 -5.98
CA GLU A 300 21.22 3.44 -6.28
C GLU A 300 20.57 2.62 -7.39
N ALA A 301 19.34 2.97 -7.79
CA ALA A 301 18.59 2.36 -8.89
C ALA A 301 17.86 3.43 -9.72
N VAL A 302 17.64 3.11 -11.02
CA VAL A 302 16.88 3.98 -11.93
C VAL A 302 15.39 3.73 -11.84
N PHE A 303 14.98 2.46 -11.70
CA PHE A 303 13.57 2.02 -11.74
C PHE A 303 13.18 1.31 -10.44
N TYR A 304 11.96 1.61 -9.98
CA TYR A 304 11.36 0.99 -8.80
C TYR A 304 9.88 0.65 -9.04
N GLN A 305 9.52 -0.63 -9.04
CA GLN A 305 8.11 -1.00 -9.14
C GLN A 305 7.42 -0.74 -7.80
N ASN A 306 6.66 0.33 -7.75
CA ASN A 306 5.81 0.66 -6.60
C ASN A 306 4.71 1.66 -7.03
N GLY A 307 3.95 2.18 -6.08
CA GLY A 307 2.84 3.07 -6.32
C GLY A 307 3.01 4.46 -5.74
N THR A 308 1.96 5.26 -5.89
CA THR A 308 1.90 6.65 -5.41
C THR A 308 2.09 6.78 -3.91
N TRP A 309 1.80 5.73 -3.14
CA TRP A 309 2.01 5.63 -1.68
C TRP A 309 3.48 5.64 -1.27
N ALA A 310 4.38 5.15 -2.15
CA ALA A 310 5.81 5.10 -1.86
C ALA A 310 6.47 6.49 -1.76
N TYR A 311 5.76 7.57 -2.14
CA TYR A 311 6.32 8.92 -2.11
C TYR A 311 6.80 9.32 -0.71
N GLY A 312 6.08 8.95 0.34
CA GLY A 312 6.47 9.22 1.73
C GLY A 312 7.84 8.64 2.11
N ASP A 313 8.16 7.44 1.62
CA ASP A 313 9.43 6.75 1.88
C ASP A 313 10.59 7.27 1.03
N ILE A 314 10.28 7.89 -0.12
CA ILE A 314 11.28 8.34 -1.09
C ILE A 314 11.66 9.80 -0.87
N THR A 315 10.68 10.67 -0.56
CA THR A 315 10.88 12.12 -0.50
C THR A 315 11.88 12.55 0.57
N GLY A 316 12.59 13.66 0.31
CA GLY A 316 13.55 14.22 1.27
C GLY A 316 14.90 13.50 1.34
N ASN A 317 15.16 12.57 0.46
CA ASN A 317 16.43 11.86 0.30
C ASN A 317 17.25 12.43 -0.89
N GLU A 318 18.11 11.61 -1.51
CA GLU A 318 19.00 12.06 -2.60
C GLU A 318 18.25 12.31 -3.91
N VAL A 319 17.13 11.62 -4.17
CA VAL A 319 16.31 11.85 -5.36
C VAL A 319 15.35 13.00 -5.09
N ALA A 320 15.49 14.08 -5.84
CA ALA A 320 14.64 15.26 -5.69
C ALA A 320 13.23 15.02 -6.25
N ASP A 321 12.23 15.70 -5.70
CA ASP A 321 10.83 15.57 -6.11
C ASP A 321 10.61 15.86 -7.62
N GLU A 322 11.34 16.82 -8.19
CA GLU A 322 11.30 17.13 -9.62
C GLU A 322 11.85 16.02 -10.50
N ASP A 323 12.70 15.15 -9.95
CA ASP A 323 13.30 14.01 -10.64
C ASP A 323 12.49 12.73 -10.51
N LEU A 324 11.38 12.74 -9.78
CA LEU A 324 10.45 11.61 -9.70
C LEU A 324 9.55 11.56 -10.93
N GLY A 325 9.49 10.41 -11.60
CA GLY A 325 8.56 10.09 -12.66
C GLY A 325 7.90 8.74 -12.43
N MET A 326 6.83 8.48 -13.19
CA MET A 326 6.16 7.16 -13.17
C MET A 326 5.78 6.77 -14.60
N MET A 327 6.06 5.52 -14.98
CA MET A 327 5.71 4.96 -16.28
C MET A 327 4.98 3.62 -16.12
N PRO A 328 4.21 3.17 -17.13
CA PRO A 328 3.55 1.87 -17.09
C PRO A 328 4.54 0.70 -16.96
N ILE A 329 4.07 -0.40 -16.37
CA ILE A 329 4.78 -1.67 -16.40
C ILE A 329 4.45 -2.37 -17.71
N TYR A 330 5.37 -2.36 -18.63
CA TYR A 330 5.23 -3.05 -19.93
C TYR A 330 5.64 -4.52 -19.80
N ILE A 331 4.87 -5.42 -20.37
CA ILE A 331 5.12 -6.87 -20.31
C ILE A 331 5.25 -7.55 -21.68
N GLY A 332 5.33 -6.78 -22.76
CA GLY A 332 5.53 -7.29 -24.10
C GLY A 332 4.26 -7.81 -24.77
N VAL A 333 3.13 -7.15 -24.55
CA VAL A 333 1.88 -7.46 -25.23
C VAL A 333 1.63 -6.49 -26.40
N ASP A 334 0.96 -6.97 -27.42
CA ASP A 334 0.64 -6.15 -28.60
C ASP A 334 -0.24 -4.94 -28.21
N GLY A 335 0.17 -3.74 -28.60
CA GLY A 335 -0.57 -2.51 -28.37
C GLY A 335 -0.36 -1.89 -26.99
N GLU A 336 0.65 -2.34 -26.24
CA GLU A 336 0.97 -1.79 -24.91
C GLU A 336 1.50 -0.33 -24.96
N GLU A 337 1.84 0.18 -26.15
CA GLU A 337 2.27 1.58 -26.30
C GLU A 337 1.21 2.59 -25.88
N ASN A 338 -0.08 2.18 -25.85
CA ASN A 338 -1.18 3.00 -25.35
C ASN A 338 -1.59 2.65 -23.91
N GLN A 339 -0.87 1.73 -23.28
CA GLN A 339 -1.12 1.38 -21.87
C GLN A 339 -0.79 2.55 -20.97
N GLY A 340 -1.65 2.80 -19.98
CA GLY A 340 -1.42 3.68 -18.85
C GLY A 340 -0.94 2.93 -17.62
N LEU A 341 -0.92 3.64 -16.51
CA LEU A 341 -0.58 3.10 -15.20
C LEU A 341 -1.69 2.20 -14.66
N CYS A 342 -1.35 1.36 -13.69
CA CYS A 342 -2.31 0.52 -12.99
C CYS A 342 -3.02 1.36 -11.93
N THR A 343 -4.35 1.56 -12.07
CA THR A 343 -5.13 2.44 -11.19
C THR A 343 -6.35 1.72 -10.64
N GLY A 344 -6.62 1.89 -9.35
CA GLY A 344 -7.75 1.28 -8.68
C GLY A 344 -7.80 1.59 -7.19
N SER A 345 -8.60 0.82 -6.46
CA SER A 345 -8.66 0.85 -5.00
C SER A 345 -8.70 -0.57 -4.43
N GLU A 346 -8.00 -0.77 -3.34
CA GLU A 346 -8.00 -2.02 -2.57
C GLU A 346 -8.36 -1.78 -1.11
N ASN A 347 -8.29 -0.53 -0.66
CA ASN A 347 -8.45 -0.16 0.74
C ASN A 347 -9.86 0.35 1.01
N TYR A 348 -10.66 -0.44 1.73
CA TYR A 348 -12.05 -0.13 2.06
C TYR A 348 -12.25 -0.06 3.57
N TRP A 349 -12.73 1.06 4.06
CA TRP A 349 -13.16 1.20 5.45
C TRP A 349 -14.42 0.39 5.71
N CYS A 350 -14.39 -0.39 6.79
CA CYS A 350 -15.51 -1.15 7.32
C CYS A 350 -15.73 -0.78 8.78
N VAL A 351 -16.98 -0.61 9.18
CA VAL A 351 -17.37 -0.36 10.58
C VAL A 351 -17.83 -1.66 11.22
N ASN A 352 -17.34 -1.96 12.42
CA ASN A 352 -17.59 -3.23 13.10
C ASN A 352 -19.02 -3.25 13.69
N ASN A 353 -19.89 -4.10 13.15
CA ASN A 353 -21.27 -4.26 13.60
C ASN A 353 -21.42 -4.99 14.97
N LYS A 354 -20.30 -5.49 15.54
CA LYS A 354 -20.28 -6.09 16.90
C LYS A 354 -19.89 -5.09 17.98
N ALA A 355 -19.51 -3.87 17.62
CA ALA A 355 -19.27 -2.79 18.56
C ALA A 355 -20.59 -2.32 19.21
N SER A 356 -20.51 -1.53 20.28
CA SER A 356 -21.72 -0.92 20.86
C SER A 356 -22.35 0.08 19.88
N GLU A 357 -23.65 0.37 20.05
CA GLU A 357 -24.33 1.36 19.20
C GLU A 357 -23.66 2.74 19.32
N GLU A 358 -23.18 3.11 20.51
CA GLU A 358 -22.47 4.34 20.77
C GLU A 358 -21.11 4.38 20.05
N ASP A 359 -20.35 3.28 20.06
CA ASP A 359 -19.06 3.19 19.38
C ASP A 359 -19.24 3.17 17.84
N ILE A 360 -20.28 2.52 17.32
CA ILE A 360 -20.64 2.55 15.90
C ILE A 360 -20.94 3.99 15.46
N GLN A 361 -21.80 4.69 16.21
CA GLN A 361 -22.15 6.08 15.88
C GLN A 361 -20.91 7.00 15.96
N ALA A 362 -20.09 6.87 17.01
CA ALA A 362 -18.85 7.62 17.13
C ALA A 362 -17.90 7.38 15.93
N THR A 363 -17.83 6.14 15.44
CA THR A 363 -17.02 5.77 14.28
C THR A 363 -17.58 6.38 13.00
N LEU A 364 -18.90 6.36 12.80
CA LEU A 364 -19.54 7.00 11.63
C LEU A 364 -19.34 8.52 11.65
N ASP A 365 -19.47 9.16 12.81
CA ASP A 365 -19.24 10.60 12.98
C ASP A 365 -17.76 10.96 12.72
N PHE A 366 -16.81 10.12 13.16
CA PHE A 366 -15.39 10.28 12.86
C PHE A 366 -15.10 10.19 11.35
N LEU A 367 -15.65 9.18 10.68
CA LEU A 367 -15.47 9.03 9.23
C LEU A 367 -16.06 10.20 8.44
N ALA A 368 -17.28 10.65 8.79
CA ALA A 368 -17.87 11.83 8.18
C ALA A 368 -17.02 13.08 8.41
N TRP A 369 -16.52 13.29 9.65
CA TRP A 369 -15.62 14.40 9.96
C TRP A 369 -14.32 14.35 9.15
N CYS A 370 -13.73 13.15 8.96
CA CYS A 370 -12.53 12.98 8.15
C CYS A 370 -12.72 13.47 6.71
N VAL A 371 -13.91 13.26 6.11
CA VAL A 371 -14.15 13.59 4.69
C VAL A 371 -14.88 14.91 4.48
N GLU A 372 -15.49 15.50 5.51
CA GLU A 372 -16.29 16.73 5.40
C GLU A 372 -15.62 17.95 6.02
N SER A 373 -14.83 17.78 7.12
CA SER A 373 -14.20 18.91 7.80
C SER A 373 -12.98 19.42 7.04
N ASP A 374 -12.65 20.71 7.18
CA ASP A 374 -11.45 21.29 6.58
C ASP A 374 -10.19 20.60 7.11
N THR A 375 -10.14 20.29 8.42
CA THR A 375 -9.01 19.60 9.06
C THR A 375 -8.85 18.17 8.53
N GLY A 376 -9.94 17.41 8.44
CA GLY A 376 -9.92 16.03 7.93
C GLY A 376 -9.50 15.98 6.46
N ARG A 377 -10.08 16.83 5.63
CA ARG A 377 -9.75 16.89 4.19
C ARG A 377 -8.31 17.32 3.94
N ASP A 378 -7.82 18.31 4.68
CA ASP A 378 -6.42 18.78 4.57
C ASP A 378 -5.44 17.66 4.94
N ALA A 379 -5.68 16.98 6.07
CA ALA A 379 -4.85 15.86 6.49
C ALA A 379 -4.86 14.72 5.44
N ILE A 380 -6.02 14.32 4.95
CA ILE A 380 -6.15 13.21 3.98
C ILE A 380 -5.52 13.58 2.63
N ALA A 381 -5.81 14.77 2.08
CA ALA A 381 -5.34 15.14 0.75
C ALA A 381 -3.91 15.65 0.73
N ASN A 382 -3.52 16.53 1.68
CA ASN A 382 -2.27 17.25 1.63
C ASN A 382 -1.17 16.63 2.51
N GLU A 383 -1.52 16.09 3.70
CA GLU A 383 -0.52 15.49 4.59
C GLU A 383 -0.30 14.00 4.25
N MET A 384 -1.39 13.22 4.03
CA MET A 384 -1.29 11.82 3.62
C MET A 384 -1.09 11.67 2.11
N GLY A 385 -1.43 12.68 1.31
CA GLY A 385 -1.30 12.67 -0.14
C GLY A 385 -2.31 11.75 -0.84
N PHE A 386 -3.49 11.51 -0.27
CA PHE A 386 -4.48 10.61 -0.84
C PHE A 386 -5.32 11.27 -1.95
N VAL A 387 -5.55 10.54 -3.03
CA VAL A 387 -6.63 10.80 -3.98
C VAL A 387 -7.84 10.02 -3.49
N THR A 388 -8.96 10.71 -3.24
CA THR A 388 -10.13 10.08 -2.63
C THR A 388 -11.31 9.93 -3.58
N PRO A 389 -12.19 8.95 -3.37
CA PRO A 389 -13.41 8.79 -4.15
C PRO A 389 -14.59 9.67 -3.65
N PHE A 390 -14.33 10.71 -2.84
CA PHE A 390 -15.39 11.57 -2.26
C PHE A 390 -15.53 12.89 -3.01
N THR A 391 -16.76 13.34 -3.19
CA THR A 391 -17.10 14.62 -3.84
C THR A 391 -16.64 15.83 -3.05
N THR A 392 -16.46 15.69 -1.74
CA THR A 392 -15.99 16.74 -0.83
C THR A 392 -14.53 17.18 -1.08
N PHE A 393 -13.78 16.41 -1.88
CA PHE A 393 -12.38 16.69 -2.25
C PHE A 393 -12.25 17.28 -3.67
N ASP A 394 -13.32 17.69 -4.31
CA ASP A 394 -13.25 18.23 -5.68
C ASP A 394 -12.71 19.67 -5.76
N ASP A 395 -12.45 20.32 -4.63
CA ASP A 395 -11.86 21.65 -4.56
C ASP A 395 -10.33 21.58 -4.81
N ASP A 396 -9.81 22.58 -5.55
CA ASP A 396 -8.37 22.71 -5.84
C ASP A 396 -7.48 22.75 -4.57
N ALA A 397 -8.04 23.14 -3.42
CA ALA A 397 -7.33 23.16 -2.14
C ALA A 397 -6.90 21.77 -1.64
N TYR A 398 -7.58 20.72 -2.12
CA TYR A 398 -7.35 19.33 -1.73
C TYR A 398 -6.69 18.49 -2.83
N GLN A 399 -5.99 19.15 -3.76
CA GLN A 399 -5.18 18.47 -4.77
C GLN A 399 -3.76 18.25 -4.24
N THR A 400 -3.37 17.01 -4.13
CA THR A 400 -2.06 16.61 -3.60
C THR A 400 -0.88 17.18 -4.42
N ASN A 401 0.20 17.51 -3.74
CA ASN A 401 1.46 17.91 -4.37
C ASN A 401 2.39 16.74 -4.73
N ASN A 402 2.00 15.50 -4.42
CA ASN A 402 2.79 14.30 -4.72
C ASN A 402 3.12 14.22 -6.22
N PRO A 403 4.43 14.24 -6.61
CA PRO A 403 4.84 14.23 -8.02
C PRO A 403 4.48 12.92 -8.74
N LEU A 404 4.35 11.80 -8.03
CA LEU A 404 3.92 10.52 -8.61
C LEU A 404 2.44 10.56 -9.01
N ILE A 405 1.60 11.24 -8.23
CA ILE A 405 0.19 11.45 -8.58
C ILE A 405 0.07 12.41 -9.76
N LYS A 406 0.92 13.46 -9.83
CA LYS A 406 0.98 14.33 -11.02
C LYS A 406 1.34 13.53 -12.27
N ALA A 407 2.34 12.65 -12.19
CA ALA A 407 2.71 11.77 -13.31
C ALA A 407 1.57 10.82 -13.71
N ALA A 408 0.80 10.32 -12.74
CA ALA A 408 -0.39 9.51 -13.00
C ALA A 408 -1.47 10.30 -13.76
N ASN A 409 -1.75 11.53 -13.35
CA ASN A 409 -2.71 12.41 -14.00
C ASN A 409 -2.25 12.78 -15.43
N GLU A 410 -0.97 13.10 -15.62
CA GLU A 410 -0.37 13.37 -16.94
C GLU A 410 -0.54 12.18 -17.90
N SER A 411 -0.41 10.95 -17.41
CA SER A 411 -0.65 9.73 -18.20
C SER A 411 -2.11 9.65 -18.69
N ILE A 412 -3.06 9.99 -17.82
CA ILE A 412 -4.50 10.03 -18.18
C ILE A 412 -4.77 11.15 -19.18
N GLU A 413 -4.24 12.35 -18.96
CA GLU A 413 -4.38 13.50 -19.87
C GLU A 413 -3.76 13.24 -21.24
N ALA A 414 -2.67 12.48 -21.32
CA ALA A 414 -2.06 12.00 -22.54
C ALA A 414 -2.91 10.96 -23.30
N GLY A 415 -4.07 10.57 -22.75
CA GLY A 415 -5.01 9.63 -23.35
C GLY A 415 -4.57 8.17 -23.26
N LYS A 416 -3.65 7.84 -22.36
CA LYS A 416 -3.26 6.44 -22.09
C LYS A 416 -4.42 5.70 -21.42
N THR A 417 -4.54 4.40 -21.69
CA THR A 417 -5.59 3.54 -21.14
C THR A 417 -5.11 2.95 -19.80
N PRO A 418 -5.69 3.32 -18.65
CA PRO A 418 -5.31 2.74 -17.37
C PRO A 418 -5.54 1.22 -17.35
N VAL A 419 -4.67 0.52 -16.64
CA VAL A 419 -4.84 -0.89 -16.31
C VAL A 419 -5.65 -0.98 -15.03
N SER A 420 -6.84 -1.57 -15.10
CA SER A 420 -7.70 -1.75 -13.92
C SER A 420 -7.10 -2.76 -12.96
N TRP A 421 -7.31 -2.56 -11.68
CA TRP A 421 -7.02 -3.56 -10.66
C TRP A 421 -8.08 -4.65 -10.69
N ASN A 422 -7.64 -5.88 -10.98
CA ASN A 422 -8.52 -7.06 -10.97
C ASN A 422 -8.38 -7.86 -9.66
N PHE A 423 -7.95 -7.21 -8.60
CA PHE A 423 -7.72 -7.85 -7.30
C PHE A 423 -8.99 -8.49 -6.73
N SER A 424 -10.15 -7.90 -7.06
CA SER A 424 -11.46 -8.41 -6.69
C SER A 424 -11.79 -9.80 -7.25
N SER A 425 -11.15 -10.20 -8.34
CA SER A 425 -11.35 -11.50 -8.98
C SER A 425 -10.34 -12.55 -8.55
N ILE A 426 -9.31 -12.18 -7.79
CA ILE A 426 -8.32 -13.12 -7.24
C ILE A 426 -9.04 -14.03 -6.22
N PRO A 427 -8.90 -15.36 -6.31
CA PRO A 427 -9.76 -16.27 -5.55
C PRO A 427 -9.49 -16.29 -4.04
N SER A 428 -8.25 -16.07 -3.58
CA SER A 428 -7.91 -16.10 -2.15
C SER A 428 -6.50 -15.55 -1.86
N GLU A 429 -6.22 -15.25 -0.59
CA GLU A 429 -4.86 -14.97 -0.13
C GLU A 429 -3.94 -16.20 -0.26
N THR A 430 -4.48 -17.41 -0.11
CA THR A 430 -3.73 -18.66 -0.31
C THR A 430 -3.18 -18.78 -1.73
N TRP A 431 -3.95 -18.35 -2.73
CA TRP A 431 -3.47 -18.29 -4.12
C TRP A 431 -2.32 -17.31 -4.26
N LYS A 432 -2.45 -16.10 -3.72
CA LYS A 432 -1.39 -15.08 -3.76
C LYS A 432 -0.09 -15.61 -3.14
N ASP A 433 -0.18 -16.24 -1.96
CA ASP A 433 0.97 -16.81 -1.26
C ASP A 433 1.61 -17.98 -2.03
N GLY A 434 0.79 -18.79 -2.70
CA GLY A 434 1.24 -19.87 -3.57
C GLY A 434 2.05 -19.34 -4.77
N VAL A 435 1.56 -18.29 -5.42
CA VAL A 435 2.26 -17.60 -6.53
C VAL A 435 3.54 -16.94 -6.03
N GLY A 436 3.51 -16.21 -4.92
CA GLY A 436 4.69 -15.57 -4.33
C GLY A 436 5.79 -16.58 -3.98
N SER A 437 5.42 -17.70 -3.36
CA SER A 437 6.35 -18.78 -3.03
C SER A 437 6.99 -19.39 -4.29
N ALA A 438 6.21 -19.59 -5.35
CA ALA A 438 6.72 -20.13 -6.61
C ALA A 438 7.67 -19.14 -7.32
N LEU A 439 7.33 -17.83 -7.34
CA LEU A 439 8.22 -16.79 -7.87
C LEU A 439 9.55 -16.71 -7.13
N LEU A 440 9.52 -16.81 -5.80
CA LEU A 440 10.73 -16.82 -4.98
C LEU A 440 11.59 -18.04 -5.26
N GLN A 441 10.99 -19.24 -5.35
CA GLN A 441 11.72 -20.47 -5.69
C GLN A 441 12.36 -20.37 -7.08
N TYR A 442 11.65 -19.82 -8.06
CA TYR A 442 12.18 -19.55 -9.40
C TYR A 442 13.39 -18.59 -9.35
N ALA A 443 13.26 -17.48 -8.61
CA ALA A 443 14.33 -16.49 -8.48
C ALA A 443 15.60 -17.07 -7.82
N GLN A 444 15.42 -17.91 -6.78
CA GLN A 444 16.53 -18.55 -6.06
C GLN A 444 17.10 -19.77 -6.78
N GLY A 445 16.40 -20.30 -7.76
CA GLY A 445 16.81 -21.47 -8.54
C GLY A 445 17.70 -21.13 -9.72
N SER A 446 17.55 -21.92 -10.78
CA SER A 446 18.29 -21.76 -12.04
C SER A 446 17.55 -20.96 -13.10
N GLN A 447 16.34 -20.47 -12.78
CA GLN A 447 15.43 -19.75 -13.67
C GLN A 447 15.07 -20.56 -14.93
N SER A 448 15.00 -21.88 -14.78
CA SER A 448 14.71 -22.83 -15.86
C SER A 448 13.23 -22.83 -16.26
N ASP A 449 12.94 -23.43 -17.40
CA ASP A 449 11.56 -23.66 -17.85
C ASP A 449 10.78 -24.59 -16.88
N GLU A 450 11.44 -25.54 -16.23
CA GLU A 450 10.83 -26.43 -15.26
C GLU A 450 10.38 -25.65 -14.01
N GLU A 451 11.21 -24.76 -13.50
CA GLU A 451 10.88 -23.89 -12.37
C GLU A 451 9.78 -22.88 -12.73
N TRP A 452 9.81 -22.33 -13.97
CA TRP A 452 8.72 -21.49 -14.44
C TRP A 452 7.39 -22.25 -14.59
N ASN A 453 7.42 -23.52 -14.99
CA ASN A 453 6.20 -24.35 -15.00
C ASN A 453 5.60 -24.53 -13.59
N ALA A 454 6.40 -24.51 -12.53
CA ALA A 454 5.89 -24.49 -11.17
C ALA A 454 5.13 -23.17 -10.86
N VAL A 455 5.64 -22.02 -11.34
CA VAL A 455 4.91 -20.73 -11.25
C VAL A 455 3.60 -20.79 -12.03
N LYS A 456 3.60 -21.33 -13.27
CA LYS A 456 2.37 -21.52 -14.07
C LYS A 456 1.36 -22.40 -13.36
N THR A 457 1.80 -23.49 -12.74
CA THR A 457 0.94 -24.39 -11.97
C THR A 457 0.33 -23.68 -10.75
N ALA A 458 1.15 -22.96 -9.96
CA ALA A 458 0.65 -22.19 -8.83
C ALA A 458 -0.36 -21.13 -9.27
N PHE A 459 -0.13 -20.48 -10.42
CA PHE A 459 -1.01 -19.45 -10.95
C PHE A 459 -2.33 -20.05 -11.47
N VAL A 460 -2.29 -21.04 -12.37
CA VAL A 460 -3.47 -21.55 -13.10
C VAL A 460 -4.23 -22.60 -12.29
N ASP A 461 -3.55 -23.67 -11.86
CA ASP A 461 -4.20 -24.75 -11.11
C ASP A 461 -4.58 -24.31 -9.70
N GLY A 462 -3.73 -23.44 -9.10
CA GLY A 462 -4.01 -22.77 -7.83
C GLY A 462 -5.26 -21.92 -7.90
N TRP A 463 -5.43 -21.11 -8.97
CA TRP A 463 -6.63 -20.29 -9.18
C TRP A 463 -7.90 -21.14 -9.15
N ALA A 464 -7.99 -22.16 -10.01
CA ALA A 464 -9.17 -23.00 -10.12
C ALA A 464 -9.48 -23.73 -8.80
N SER A 465 -8.43 -24.19 -8.09
CA SER A 465 -8.57 -24.86 -6.80
C SER A 465 -9.13 -23.95 -5.71
N GLU A 466 -8.57 -22.74 -5.58
CA GLU A 466 -8.97 -21.76 -4.57
C GLU A 466 -10.35 -21.16 -4.87
N TYR A 467 -10.66 -20.92 -6.15
CA TYR A 467 -11.99 -20.48 -6.56
C TYR A 467 -13.06 -21.50 -6.20
N ALA A 468 -12.81 -22.78 -6.48
CA ALA A 468 -13.74 -23.87 -6.10
C ALA A 468 -13.89 -24.00 -4.57
N ALA A 469 -12.82 -23.76 -3.80
CA ALA A 469 -12.86 -23.80 -2.34
C ALA A 469 -13.68 -22.65 -1.74
N SER A 470 -13.58 -21.45 -2.30
CA SER A 470 -14.29 -20.26 -1.82
C SER A 470 -15.77 -20.20 -2.24
N HIS A 471 -16.15 -20.92 -3.32
CA HIS A 471 -17.53 -20.93 -3.87
C HIS A 471 -18.23 -22.27 -3.75
N GLY A 472 -17.55 -23.33 -3.27
CA GLY A 472 -18.06 -24.71 -3.23
C GLY A 472 -19.18 -24.95 -2.21
N ASP A 473 -19.27 -24.17 -1.14
CA ASP A 473 -20.31 -24.34 -0.10
C ASP A 473 -21.67 -23.73 -0.53
N SER A 474 -21.67 -22.72 -1.42
CA SER A 474 -22.92 -22.11 -1.93
C SER A 474 -23.70 -23.04 -2.86
N ALA A 475 -23.03 -23.90 -3.62
CA ALA A 475 -23.70 -24.87 -4.50
C ALA A 475 -24.36 -26.06 -3.75
N ALA A 476 -23.99 -26.29 -2.50
CA ALA A 476 -24.58 -27.31 -1.66
C ALA A 476 -25.87 -26.84 -0.97
N GLU A 477 -26.03 -25.55 -0.72
CA GLU A 477 -27.26 -25.00 -0.15
C GLU A 477 -28.39 -24.85 -1.18
N GLU A 478 -28.08 -24.44 -2.44
CA GLU A 478 -29.08 -24.35 -3.51
C GLU A 478 -29.64 -25.74 -3.95
N ALA A 479 -28.91 -26.80 -3.70
CA ALA A 479 -29.38 -28.17 -4.05
C ALA A 479 -30.31 -28.82 -2.99
N THR A 480 -30.54 -28.10 -1.85
CA THR A 480 -31.38 -28.62 -0.73
C THR A 480 -32.69 -27.81 -0.53
N GLU A 481 -33.00 -26.82 -1.35
CA GLU A 481 -34.32 -26.18 -1.49
C GLU A 481 -35.08 -26.74 -2.74
#